data_0de658ccd4b5d2c7960f3dfd47a5b1a6
#
_entry.id   0de658ccd4b5d2c7960f3dfd47a5b1a6
#
_cell.length_a   1.000
_cell.length_b   1.000
_cell.length_c   1.000
_cell.angle_alpha   90.00
_cell.angle_beta   90.00
_cell.angle_gamma   90.00
#
_symmetry.space_group_name_H-M   'P 1'
#
loop_
_entity.id
_entity.type
_entity.pdbx_description
1 polymer ?
#
loop_
_entity_poly.entity_id
_entity_poly.type
_entity_poly.pdbx_seq_one_letter_code
_entity_poly.pdbx_strand_id
1 'polypeptide(L)'
;QPATLQASSCKALLRKGDAKAAGKMLQEWKNHSPALRQVMIDEMVRRKSLTMLFLKMAKENDELRSSIDLTRRQLLLTHNDDEISKLAKESLQENSRPARAEVLKRYGPTINKPGDKLKGKALFVSHCSSCHRLDGTGTALGPDLAALSNRAPQTYLNGILDPNQGVDGDWIQFIAKTKKDLTFMGSVTEETSASVTITGVTGERTKIPKNDLVSLVSTGRSLMPEGLESVISIQQMPDLLAYLQVAGEKRKEFKNNQPALLDTSEKGI
;
A
#
# COMPACT_ATOMS: atom_id res chain seq x y z
N GLN A 1 -23.65 -6.16 8.33
CA GLN A 1 -24.10 -6.08 6.94
C GLN A 1 -23.04 -6.68 6.01
N PRO A 2 -23.41 -7.28 4.86
CA PRO A 2 -22.45 -7.80 3.89
C PRO A 2 -21.46 -6.72 3.44
N ALA A 3 -20.18 -7.07 3.27
CA ALA A 3 -19.12 -6.14 2.87
C ALA A 3 -19.44 -5.43 1.54
N THR A 4 -20.06 -6.14 0.59
CA THR A 4 -20.52 -5.58 -0.69
C THR A 4 -21.59 -4.51 -0.52
N LEU A 5 -22.53 -4.69 0.42
CA LEU A 5 -23.57 -3.70 0.72
C LEU A 5 -22.97 -2.47 1.40
N GLN A 6 -22.03 -2.66 2.33
CA GLN A 6 -21.31 -1.54 2.96
C GLN A 6 -20.54 -0.72 1.92
N ALA A 7 -19.80 -1.37 1.01
CA ALA A 7 -19.07 -0.71 -0.07
C ALA A 7 -20.02 0.05 -1.01
N SER A 8 -21.16 -0.54 -1.40
CA SER A 8 -22.14 0.09 -2.27
C SER A 8 -22.79 1.31 -1.62
N SER A 9 -23.17 1.19 -0.33
CA SER A 9 -23.75 2.29 0.44
C SER A 9 -22.74 3.43 0.63
N CYS A 10 -21.49 3.10 0.94
CA CYS A 10 -20.39 4.05 1.04
C CYS A 10 -20.20 4.83 -0.29
N LYS A 11 -20.11 4.11 -1.41
CA LYS A 11 -20.01 4.74 -2.74
C LYS A 11 -21.18 5.69 -3.01
N ALA A 12 -22.42 5.26 -2.72
CA ALA A 12 -23.62 6.08 -2.95
C ALA A 12 -23.59 7.38 -2.14
N LEU A 13 -23.21 7.33 -0.87
CA LEU A 13 -23.10 8.51 0.00
C LEU A 13 -21.98 9.45 -0.45
N LEU A 14 -20.80 8.92 -0.73
CA LEU A 14 -19.65 9.74 -1.15
C LEU A 14 -19.85 10.34 -2.54
N ARG A 15 -20.53 9.62 -3.45
CA ARG A 15 -20.91 10.17 -4.78
C ARG A 15 -21.91 11.31 -4.70
N LYS A 16 -22.76 11.37 -3.69
CA LYS A 16 -23.61 12.53 -3.44
C LYS A 16 -22.82 13.75 -2.91
N GLY A 17 -21.59 13.55 -2.46
CA GLY A 17 -20.77 14.62 -1.90
C GLY A 17 -21.16 14.99 -0.46
N ASP A 18 -21.78 14.08 0.27
CA ASP A 18 -22.18 14.30 1.67
C ASP A 18 -20.95 14.37 2.58
N ALA A 19 -20.48 15.60 2.80
CA ALA A 19 -19.31 15.86 3.65
C ALA A 19 -19.52 15.45 5.11
N LYS A 20 -20.76 15.49 5.62
CA LYS A 20 -21.07 15.07 7.00
C LYS A 20 -20.97 13.56 7.16
N ALA A 21 -21.51 12.81 6.20
CA ALA A 21 -21.37 11.36 6.17
C ALA A 21 -19.90 10.94 5.99
N ALA A 22 -19.19 11.61 5.06
CA ALA A 22 -17.76 11.39 4.84
C ALA A 22 -16.93 11.64 6.12
N GLY A 23 -17.18 12.74 6.83
CA GLY A 23 -16.49 13.05 8.09
C GLY A 23 -16.69 11.99 9.17
N LYS A 24 -17.92 11.51 9.35
CA LYS A 24 -18.21 10.40 10.28
C LYS A 24 -17.48 9.11 9.90
N MET A 25 -17.48 8.76 8.61
CA MET A 25 -16.74 7.58 8.12
C MET A 25 -15.24 7.71 8.40
N LEU A 26 -14.66 8.88 8.21
CA LEU A 26 -13.24 9.11 8.50
C LEU A 26 -12.91 9.06 10.00
N GLN A 27 -13.83 9.47 10.88
CA GLN A 27 -13.67 9.33 12.33
C GLN A 27 -13.61 7.87 12.77
N GLU A 28 -14.40 6.99 12.11
CA GLU A 28 -14.45 5.56 12.38
C GLU A 28 -13.42 4.74 11.58
N TRP A 29 -12.38 5.39 11.05
CA TRP A 29 -11.41 4.79 10.11
C TRP A 29 -10.85 3.45 10.59
N LYS A 30 -10.47 3.36 11.86
CA LYS A 30 -9.87 2.15 12.46
C LYS A 30 -10.77 0.91 12.39
N ASN A 31 -12.08 1.12 12.34
CA ASN A 31 -13.07 0.06 12.35
C ASN A 31 -13.48 -0.41 10.95
N HIS A 32 -12.97 0.25 9.91
CA HIS A 32 -13.27 -0.13 8.53
C HIS A 32 -12.32 -1.21 8.04
N SER A 33 -12.86 -2.16 7.26
CA SER A 33 -12.06 -3.18 6.58
C SER A 33 -11.17 -2.56 5.50
N PRO A 34 -10.06 -3.22 5.10
CA PRO A 34 -9.20 -2.75 4.02
C PRO A 34 -9.97 -2.43 2.74
N ALA A 35 -10.86 -3.33 2.32
CA ALA A 35 -11.68 -3.15 1.11
C ALA A 35 -12.55 -1.89 1.18
N LEU A 36 -13.18 -1.61 2.34
CA LEU A 36 -14.00 -0.42 2.52
C LEU A 36 -13.14 0.85 2.53
N ARG A 37 -11.96 0.82 3.15
CA ARG A 37 -11.02 1.95 3.17
C ARG A 37 -10.58 2.35 1.76
N GLN A 38 -10.23 1.37 0.90
CA GLN A 38 -9.88 1.63 -0.49
C GLN A 38 -11.02 2.30 -1.25
N VAL A 39 -12.24 1.78 -1.10
CA VAL A 39 -13.44 2.38 -1.70
C VAL A 39 -13.63 3.83 -1.24
N MET A 40 -13.42 4.11 0.05
CA MET A 40 -13.55 5.46 0.61
C MET A 40 -12.51 6.41 0.00
N ILE A 41 -11.24 6.02 -0.03
CA ILE A 41 -10.18 6.85 -0.62
C ILE A 41 -10.49 7.13 -2.09
N ASP A 42 -10.81 6.09 -2.88
CA ASP A 42 -11.11 6.22 -4.31
C ASP A 42 -12.26 7.19 -4.61
N GLU A 43 -13.32 7.14 -3.83
CA GLU A 43 -14.47 8.02 -4.04
C GLU A 43 -14.21 9.46 -3.50
N MET A 44 -13.44 9.59 -2.43
CA MET A 44 -13.12 10.90 -1.84
C MET A 44 -12.17 11.72 -2.72
N VAL A 45 -11.14 11.09 -3.33
CA VAL A 45 -10.19 11.80 -4.19
C VAL A 45 -10.78 12.25 -5.53
N ARG A 46 -11.99 11.82 -5.88
CA ARG A 46 -12.68 12.21 -7.12
C ARG A 46 -13.41 13.56 -7.02
N ARG A 47 -13.62 14.11 -5.83
CA ARG A 47 -14.39 15.34 -5.61
C ARG A 47 -13.61 16.32 -4.75
N LYS A 48 -13.36 17.52 -5.26
CA LYS A 48 -12.60 18.56 -4.55
C LYS A 48 -13.01 18.71 -3.09
N SER A 49 -14.32 18.84 -2.81
CA SER A 49 -14.82 19.04 -1.44
C SER A 49 -14.47 17.89 -0.49
N LEU A 50 -14.57 16.63 -0.97
CA LEU A 50 -14.25 15.46 -0.18
C LEU A 50 -12.74 15.23 -0.07
N THR A 51 -11.99 15.53 -1.14
CA THR A 51 -10.51 15.52 -1.11
C THR A 51 -9.98 16.50 -0.06
N MET A 52 -10.52 17.72 -0.05
CA MET A 52 -10.13 18.74 0.93
C MET A 52 -10.47 18.32 2.36
N LEU A 53 -11.66 17.72 2.57
CA LEU A 53 -12.05 17.17 3.88
C LEU A 53 -11.08 16.06 4.32
N PHE A 54 -10.81 15.10 3.42
CA PHE A 54 -9.92 13.98 3.68
C PHE A 54 -8.51 14.45 4.05
N LEU A 55 -7.94 15.36 3.28
CA LEU A 55 -6.61 15.93 3.54
C LEU A 55 -6.55 16.69 4.86
N LYS A 56 -7.58 17.49 5.19
CA LYS A 56 -7.64 18.18 6.50
C LYS A 56 -7.64 17.19 7.66
N MET A 57 -8.42 16.13 7.57
CA MET A 57 -8.45 15.11 8.61
C MET A 57 -7.17 14.27 8.66
N ALA A 58 -6.54 13.99 7.51
CA ALA A 58 -5.25 13.29 7.44
C ALA A 58 -4.11 14.10 8.07
N LYS A 59 -4.20 15.44 8.09
CA LYS A 59 -3.22 16.31 8.76
C LYS A 59 -3.10 16.01 10.25
N GLU A 60 -4.22 15.72 10.91
CA GLU A 60 -4.32 15.47 12.34
C GLU A 60 -4.38 13.95 12.70
N ASN A 61 -4.40 13.08 11.69
CA ASN A 61 -4.55 11.64 11.89
C ASN A 61 -3.52 10.85 11.07
N ASP A 62 -2.50 10.34 11.78
CA ASP A 62 -1.40 9.58 11.19
C ASP A 62 -1.86 8.32 10.46
N GLU A 63 -2.92 7.68 10.94
CA GLU A 63 -3.45 6.48 10.32
C GLU A 63 -4.14 6.77 8.99
N LEU A 64 -4.92 7.85 8.91
CA LEU A 64 -5.49 8.33 7.64
C LEU A 64 -4.38 8.70 6.67
N ARG A 65 -3.37 9.42 7.15
CA ARG A 65 -2.23 9.87 6.33
C ARG A 65 -1.42 8.69 5.79
N SER A 66 -1.13 7.68 6.63
CA SER A 66 -0.36 6.50 6.23
C SER A 66 -1.12 5.54 5.33
N SER A 67 -2.46 5.57 5.34
CA SER A 67 -3.28 4.73 4.47
C SER A 67 -3.37 5.20 3.01
N ILE A 68 -2.81 6.38 2.70
CA ILE A 68 -2.70 6.88 1.32
C ILE A 68 -1.44 6.25 0.70
N ASP A 69 -1.64 5.32 -0.25
CA ASP A 69 -0.52 4.70 -0.96
C ASP A 69 0.31 5.71 -1.75
N LEU A 70 1.53 5.30 -2.12
CA LEU A 70 2.50 6.18 -2.79
C LEU A 70 1.96 6.76 -4.11
N THR A 71 1.17 6.02 -4.87
CA THR A 71 0.60 6.47 -6.14
C THR A 71 -0.42 7.58 -5.92
N ARG A 72 -1.38 7.36 -5.01
CA ARG A 72 -2.40 8.36 -4.67
C ARG A 72 -1.77 9.59 -4.00
N ARG A 73 -0.75 9.37 -3.15
CA ARG A 73 0.02 10.47 -2.55
C ARG A 73 0.65 11.35 -3.64
N GLN A 74 1.31 10.76 -4.62
CA GLN A 74 1.92 11.50 -5.72
C GLN A 74 0.86 12.28 -6.53
N LEU A 75 -0.26 11.65 -6.85
CA LEU A 75 -1.37 12.31 -7.56
C LEU A 75 -1.90 13.52 -6.79
N LEU A 76 -2.04 13.43 -5.47
CA LEU A 76 -2.51 14.54 -4.63
C LEU A 76 -1.48 15.67 -4.54
N LEU A 77 -0.19 15.34 -4.42
CA LEU A 77 0.90 16.31 -4.34
C LEU A 77 1.12 17.09 -5.65
N THR A 78 0.82 16.45 -6.79
CA THR A 78 0.95 17.03 -8.15
C THR A 78 -0.40 17.36 -8.78
N HIS A 79 -1.45 17.49 -7.97
CA HIS A 79 -2.80 17.75 -8.45
C HIS A 79 -2.89 19.09 -9.18
N ASN A 80 -3.65 19.14 -10.30
CA ASN A 80 -3.80 20.36 -11.10
C ASN A 80 -4.56 21.49 -10.39
N ASP A 81 -5.30 21.18 -9.35
CA ASP A 81 -5.95 22.18 -8.49
C ASP A 81 -4.96 22.61 -7.40
N ASP A 82 -4.60 23.90 -7.40
CA ASP A 82 -3.59 24.47 -6.51
C ASP A 82 -3.96 24.34 -5.02
N GLU A 83 -5.25 24.42 -4.67
CA GLU A 83 -5.70 24.28 -3.28
C GLU A 83 -5.50 22.84 -2.79
N ILE A 84 -5.82 21.86 -3.64
CA ILE A 84 -5.59 20.43 -3.32
C ILE A 84 -4.10 20.16 -3.20
N SER A 85 -3.29 20.58 -4.19
CA SER A 85 -1.84 20.38 -4.18
C SER A 85 -1.18 21.04 -2.97
N LYS A 86 -1.57 22.27 -2.64
CA LYS A 86 -1.08 22.99 -1.45
C LYS A 86 -1.45 22.25 -0.16
N LEU A 87 -2.73 21.90 0.01
CA LEU A 87 -3.18 21.19 1.20
C LEU A 87 -2.58 19.82 1.31
N ALA A 88 -2.39 19.10 0.18
CA ALA A 88 -1.69 17.82 0.15
C ALA A 88 -0.25 17.95 0.64
N LYS A 89 0.48 18.96 0.18
CA LYS A 89 1.83 19.26 0.67
C LYS A 89 1.84 19.50 2.18
N GLU A 90 0.88 20.24 2.71
CA GLU A 90 0.78 20.51 4.14
C GLU A 90 0.35 19.28 4.97
N SER A 91 -0.60 18.50 4.46
CA SER A 91 -1.22 17.39 5.20
C SER A 91 -0.47 16.08 5.06
N LEU A 92 0.18 15.88 3.91
CA LEU A 92 0.95 14.67 3.59
C LEU A 92 2.46 14.90 3.73
N GLN A 93 2.89 16.16 4.06
CA GLN A 93 4.26 16.36 4.50
C GLN A 93 4.52 15.40 5.65
N GLU A 94 5.61 14.72 5.50
CA GLU A 94 6.15 13.82 6.47
C GLU A 94 6.35 14.58 7.80
N ASN A 95 5.42 14.40 8.74
CA ASN A 95 5.89 14.20 10.08
C ASN A 95 6.58 12.82 10.07
N SER A 96 7.61 12.70 9.18
CA SER A 96 8.58 11.63 9.31
C SER A 96 8.96 11.70 10.76
N ARG A 97 8.68 10.65 11.51
CA ARG A 97 9.22 10.54 12.85
C ARG A 97 10.66 11.00 12.70
N PRO A 98 11.14 11.99 13.46
CA PRO A 98 12.45 12.58 13.19
C PRO A 98 13.54 11.54 12.94
N ALA A 99 13.41 10.37 13.59
CA ALA A 99 14.25 9.21 13.40
C ALA A 99 14.21 8.61 11.99
N ARG A 100 13.03 8.53 11.33
CA ARG A 100 12.93 7.94 9.96
C ARG A 100 13.45 8.89 8.89
N ALA A 101 13.19 10.21 9.03
CA ALA A 101 13.75 11.22 8.12
C ALA A 101 15.28 11.21 8.15
N GLU A 102 15.88 11.07 9.31
CA GLU A 102 17.34 11.02 9.43
C GLU A 102 17.91 9.73 8.80
N VAL A 103 17.23 8.60 8.97
CA VAL A 103 17.62 7.34 8.31
C VAL A 103 17.53 7.49 6.79
N LEU A 104 16.41 8.00 6.26
CA LEU A 104 16.23 8.23 4.83
C LEU A 104 17.28 9.19 4.26
N LYS A 105 17.58 10.30 4.96
CA LYS A 105 18.62 11.24 4.59
C LYS A 105 19.99 10.58 4.52
N ARG A 106 20.33 9.76 5.51
CA ARG A 106 21.62 9.04 5.57
C ARG A 106 21.77 8.02 4.43
N TYR A 107 20.69 7.32 4.05
CA TYR A 107 20.71 6.34 2.98
C TYR A 107 20.46 6.94 1.59
N GLY A 108 19.89 8.13 1.50
CA GLY A 108 19.53 8.80 0.24
C GLY A 108 20.62 8.77 -0.85
N PRO A 109 21.91 9.06 -0.53
CA PRO A 109 22.98 9.01 -1.52
C PRO A 109 23.24 7.63 -2.14
N THR A 110 22.68 6.54 -1.57
CA THR A 110 22.87 5.18 -2.08
C THR A 110 22.17 4.92 -3.39
N ILE A 111 21.09 5.65 -3.70
CA ILE A 111 20.31 5.46 -4.95
C ILE A 111 21.12 5.75 -6.22
N ASN A 112 22.16 6.58 -6.12
CA ASN A 112 23.01 6.97 -7.24
C ASN A 112 24.31 6.14 -7.32
N LYS A 113 24.49 5.17 -6.42
CA LYS A 113 25.68 4.32 -6.41
C LYS A 113 25.45 3.05 -7.24
N PRO A 114 26.45 2.61 -8.00
CA PRO A 114 26.38 1.31 -8.65
C PRO A 114 26.35 0.19 -7.60
N GLY A 115 25.56 -0.85 -7.84
CA GLY A 115 25.43 -2.01 -6.96
C GLY A 115 25.65 -3.32 -7.71
N ASP A 116 26.07 -4.35 -6.96
CA ASP A 116 26.24 -5.72 -7.43
C ASP A 116 24.91 -6.49 -7.28
N LYS A 117 24.29 -6.85 -8.40
CA LYS A 117 23.02 -7.57 -8.45
C LYS A 117 23.05 -8.95 -7.79
N LEU A 118 24.18 -9.65 -7.83
CA LEU A 118 24.32 -10.98 -7.20
C LEU A 118 24.32 -10.86 -5.68
N LYS A 119 25.07 -9.87 -5.16
CA LYS A 119 25.04 -9.55 -3.73
C LYS A 119 23.66 -9.05 -3.31
N GLY A 120 23.03 -8.22 -4.13
CA GLY A 120 21.64 -7.75 -3.91
C GLY A 120 20.64 -8.89 -3.87
N LYS A 121 20.78 -9.89 -4.73
CA LYS A 121 19.95 -11.11 -4.68
C LYS A 121 20.12 -11.86 -3.36
N ALA A 122 21.35 -11.99 -2.88
CA ALA A 122 21.62 -12.65 -1.60
C ALA A 122 20.96 -11.90 -0.43
N LEU A 123 21.03 -10.57 -0.43
CA LEU A 123 20.35 -9.72 0.56
C LEU A 123 18.83 -9.87 0.49
N PHE A 124 18.25 -9.88 -0.71
CA PHE A 124 16.82 -10.12 -0.91
C PHE A 124 16.39 -11.49 -0.35
N VAL A 125 17.13 -12.54 -0.65
CA VAL A 125 16.85 -13.89 -0.14
C VAL A 125 16.88 -13.91 1.38
N SER A 126 17.86 -13.25 1.99
CA SER A 126 18.06 -13.28 3.45
C SER A 126 17.02 -12.47 4.23
N HIS A 127 16.56 -11.33 3.66
CA HIS A 127 15.79 -10.34 4.44
C HIS A 127 14.41 -10.03 3.89
N CYS A 128 14.09 -10.40 2.64
CA CYS A 128 12.87 -9.98 1.96
C CYS A 128 12.00 -11.15 1.47
N SER A 129 12.63 -12.27 1.07
CA SER A 129 11.97 -13.38 0.37
C SER A 129 10.96 -14.14 1.23
N SER A 130 11.03 -14.03 2.55
CA SER A 130 10.02 -14.61 3.45
C SER A 130 8.62 -13.99 3.26
N CYS A 131 8.56 -12.74 2.78
CA CYS A 131 7.31 -12.00 2.59
C CYS A 131 7.08 -11.60 1.13
N HIS A 132 8.14 -11.26 0.38
CA HIS A 132 8.04 -10.75 -0.98
C HIS A 132 8.50 -11.77 -2.01
N ARG A 133 7.79 -11.76 -3.15
CA ARG A 133 8.21 -12.50 -4.34
C ARG A 133 8.88 -11.57 -5.34
N LEU A 134 10.00 -12.04 -5.91
CA LEU A 134 10.70 -11.37 -6.99
C LEU A 134 11.47 -12.39 -7.83
N ASP A 135 11.35 -12.34 -9.15
CA ASP A 135 12.05 -13.21 -10.11
C ASP A 135 11.96 -14.73 -9.78
N GLY A 136 10.72 -15.16 -9.43
CA GLY A 136 10.45 -16.56 -9.08
C GLY A 136 10.95 -17.00 -7.69
N THR A 137 11.57 -16.10 -6.92
CA THR A 137 12.09 -16.36 -5.57
C THR A 137 11.20 -15.71 -4.52
N GLY A 138 10.93 -16.42 -3.42
CA GLY A 138 10.20 -15.90 -2.26
C GLY A 138 8.70 -16.20 -2.26
N THR A 139 7.98 -15.60 -1.31
CA THR A 139 6.56 -15.83 -1.05
C THR A 139 5.71 -14.62 -1.45
N ALA A 140 4.39 -14.80 -1.51
CA ALA A 140 3.43 -13.73 -1.83
C ALA A 140 2.67 -13.28 -0.56
N LEU A 141 3.36 -13.13 0.56
CA LEU A 141 2.78 -12.61 1.79
C LEU A 141 2.73 -11.07 1.78
N GLY A 142 3.67 -10.43 1.11
CA GLY A 142 3.70 -9.01 0.78
C GLY A 142 3.49 -8.78 -0.73
N PRO A 143 3.51 -7.51 -1.21
CA PRO A 143 3.37 -7.22 -2.63
C PRO A 143 4.46 -7.90 -3.46
N ASP A 144 4.09 -8.34 -4.66
CA ASP A 144 5.04 -8.80 -5.67
C ASP A 144 5.85 -7.60 -6.17
N LEU A 145 7.16 -7.61 -5.90
CA LEU A 145 8.02 -6.47 -6.21
C LEU A 145 8.27 -6.29 -7.72
N ALA A 146 8.02 -7.33 -8.53
CA ALA A 146 8.06 -7.23 -9.98
C ALA A 146 6.83 -6.50 -10.56
N ALA A 147 5.70 -6.52 -9.84
CA ALA A 147 4.44 -5.95 -10.26
C ALA A 147 4.27 -4.47 -9.86
N LEU A 148 5.23 -3.88 -9.14
CA LEU A 148 5.15 -2.48 -8.72
C LEU A 148 5.14 -1.55 -9.94
N SER A 149 4.18 -0.61 -9.96
CA SER A 149 4.03 0.39 -11.02
C SER A 149 5.20 1.39 -11.06
N ASN A 150 5.74 1.74 -9.89
CA ASN A 150 6.92 2.59 -9.76
C ASN A 150 8.08 1.80 -9.16
N ARG A 151 9.10 1.55 -9.97
CA ARG A 151 10.31 0.79 -9.63
C ARG A 151 11.56 1.67 -9.52
N ALA A 152 11.39 2.97 -9.30
CA ALA A 152 12.51 3.87 -9.07
C ALA A 152 13.27 3.49 -7.78
N PRO A 153 14.60 3.66 -7.74
CA PRO A 153 15.41 3.36 -6.54
C PRO A 153 14.90 4.05 -5.28
N GLN A 154 14.43 5.29 -5.42
CA GLN A 154 13.88 6.06 -4.31
C GLN A 154 12.61 5.44 -3.75
N THR A 155 11.75 4.86 -4.61
CA THR A 155 10.52 4.18 -4.18
C THR A 155 10.84 2.96 -3.32
N TYR A 156 11.80 2.14 -3.76
CA TYR A 156 12.26 0.99 -2.98
C TYR A 156 12.92 1.43 -1.67
N LEU A 157 13.80 2.44 -1.72
CA LEU A 157 14.49 2.94 -0.53
C LEU A 157 13.50 3.43 0.53
N ASN A 158 12.49 4.21 0.12
CA ASN A 158 11.44 4.70 1.02
C ASN A 158 10.63 3.53 1.61
N GLY A 159 10.19 2.58 0.78
CA GLY A 159 9.43 1.42 1.25
C GLY A 159 10.19 0.53 2.22
N ILE A 160 11.53 0.40 2.04
CA ILE A 160 12.39 -0.40 2.92
C ILE A 160 12.64 0.30 4.25
N LEU A 161 12.93 1.59 4.24
CA LEU A 161 13.36 2.33 5.43
C LEU A 161 12.22 2.99 6.20
N ASP A 162 11.10 3.28 5.54
CA ASP A 162 9.90 3.83 6.16
C ASP A 162 8.62 3.16 5.60
N PRO A 163 8.40 1.87 5.91
CA PRO A 163 7.27 1.11 5.39
C PRO A 163 5.89 1.63 5.85
N ASN A 164 5.87 2.52 6.84
CA ASN A 164 4.64 3.13 7.34
C ASN A 164 4.32 4.50 6.72
N GLN A 165 5.16 5.01 5.79
CA GLN A 165 4.95 6.30 5.15
C GLN A 165 3.70 6.32 4.25
N GLY A 166 3.39 5.21 3.59
CA GLY A 166 2.23 5.06 2.73
C GLY A 166 1.91 3.58 2.53
N VAL A 167 1.09 3.03 3.42
CA VAL A 167 0.72 1.62 3.39
C VAL A 167 -0.49 1.43 2.49
N ASP A 168 -0.37 0.56 1.49
CA ASP A 168 -1.52 0.08 0.74
C ASP A 168 -2.47 -0.68 1.68
N GLY A 169 -3.78 -0.48 1.50
CA GLY A 169 -4.82 -1.03 2.39
C GLY A 169 -4.75 -2.55 2.56
N ASP A 170 -4.29 -3.27 1.54
CA ASP A 170 -4.15 -4.73 1.57
C ASP A 170 -3.03 -5.20 2.51
N TRP A 171 -2.08 -4.31 2.85
CA TRP A 171 -0.90 -4.63 3.65
C TRP A 171 -0.91 -3.97 5.03
N ILE A 172 -2.02 -3.32 5.40
CA ILE A 172 -2.22 -2.80 6.76
C ILE A 172 -2.42 -3.96 7.72
N GLN A 173 -1.76 -3.87 8.88
CA GLN A 173 -1.93 -4.80 9.97
C GLN A 173 -3.24 -4.52 10.73
N PHE A 174 -3.98 -5.59 11.02
CA PHE A 174 -5.18 -5.59 11.85
C PHE A 174 -4.99 -6.47 13.07
N ILE A 175 -5.74 -6.14 14.13
CA ILE A 175 -5.92 -6.97 15.33
C ILE A 175 -7.38 -7.41 15.36
N ALA A 176 -7.59 -8.73 15.27
CA ALA A 176 -8.90 -9.36 15.38
C ALA A 176 -9.03 -10.03 16.74
N LYS A 177 -10.10 -9.72 17.48
CA LYS A 177 -10.46 -10.41 18.75
C LYS A 177 -11.73 -11.22 18.58
N THR A 178 -11.73 -12.44 19.10
CA THR A 178 -12.89 -13.35 19.03
C THR A 178 -13.60 -13.46 20.39
N LYS A 179 -14.84 -13.99 20.35
CA LYS A 179 -15.63 -14.29 21.56
C LYS A 179 -14.98 -15.32 22.50
N LYS A 180 -14.03 -16.12 21.98
CA LYS A 180 -13.23 -17.07 22.75
C LYS A 180 -11.97 -16.43 23.34
N ASP A 181 -11.88 -15.09 23.34
CA ASP A 181 -10.74 -14.31 23.82
C ASP A 181 -9.41 -14.60 23.07
N LEU A 182 -9.51 -15.12 21.85
CA LEU A 182 -8.34 -15.28 20.99
C LEU A 182 -8.07 -14.00 20.22
N THR A 183 -6.78 -13.65 20.12
CA THR A 183 -6.32 -12.47 19.37
C THR A 183 -5.45 -12.92 18.21
N PHE A 184 -5.80 -12.44 17.01
CA PHE A 184 -5.05 -12.68 15.77
C PHE A 184 -4.54 -11.36 15.21
N MET A 185 -3.32 -11.36 14.70
CA MET A 185 -2.67 -10.17 14.14
C MET A 185 -2.14 -10.49 12.75
N GLY A 186 -2.45 -9.63 11.78
CA GLY A 186 -2.04 -9.82 10.39
C GLY A 186 -2.78 -8.89 9.43
N SER A 187 -2.63 -9.10 8.13
CA SER A 187 -3.46 -8.44 7.11
C SER A 187 -4.78 -9.18 6.92
N VAL A 188 -5.81 -8.43 6.53
CA VAL A 188 -7.08 -9.01 6.08
C VAL A 188 -6.92 -9.38 4.61
N THR A 189 -6.72 -10.67 4.34
CA THR A 189 -6.50 -11.17 2.96
C THR A 189 -7.78 -11.61 2.26
N GLU A 190 -8.83 -11.83 3.01
CA GLU A 190 -10.15 -12.19 2.46
C GLU A 190 -11.23 -11.68 3.41
N GLU A 191 -12.25 -11.04 2.86
CA GLU A 191 -13.44 -10.63 3.59
C GLU A 191 -14.71 -11.02 2.82
N THR A 192 -15.58 -11.78 3.47
CA THR A 192 -16.89 -12.18 2.94
C THR A 192 -18.00 -11.63 3.82
N SER A 193 -19.27 -11.89 3.45
CA SER A 193 -20.41 -11.58 4.31
C SER A 193 -20.38 -12.34 5.64
N ALA A 194 -19.78 -13.54 5.66
CA ALA A 194 -19.82 -14.46 6.80
C ALA A 194 -18.51 -14.54 7.59
N SER A 195 -17.38 -14.18 7.02
CA SER A 195 -16.06 -14.38 7.64
C SER A 195 -15.03 -13.35 7.20
N VAL A 196 -13.97 -13.24 8.02
CA VAL A 196 -12.73 -12.52 7.72
C VAL A 196 -11.56 -13.49 7.83
N THR A 197 -10.63 -13.46 6.87
CA THR A 197 -9.38 -14.23 6.94
C THR A 197 -8.22 -13.30 7.27
N ILE A 198 -7.57 -13.55 8.40
CA ILE A 198 -6.34 -12.87 8.83
C ILE A 198 -5.16 -13.74 8.40
N THR A 199 -4.21 -13.13 7.69
CA THR A 199 -2.93 -13.75 7.37
C THR A 199 -1.82 -13.11 8.19
N GLY A 200 -1.22 -13.90 9.08
CA GLY A 200 -0.13 -13.47 9.95
C GLY A 200 1.20 -13.34 9.21
N VAL A 201 2.22 -12.81 9.91
CA VAL A 201 3.57 -12.56 9.35
C VAL A 201 4.32 -13.85 8.97
N THR A 202 3.90 -15.00 9.47
CA THR A 202 4.43 -16.33 9.11
C THR A 202 3.71 -16.96 7.92
N GLY A 203 2.69 -16.27 7.36
CA GLY A 203 1.85 -16.77 6.28
C GLY A 203 0.70 -17.68 6.73
N GLU A 204 0.53 -17.88 8.03
CA GLU A 204 -0.61 -18.63 8.56
C GLU A 204 -1.92 -17.88 8.29
N ARG A 205 -2.92 -18.61 7.82
CA ARG A 205 -4.22 -18.03 7.48
C ARG A 205 -5.27 -18.53 8.46
N THR A 206 -5.88 -17.60 9.20
CA THR A 206 -6.95 -17.89 10.14
C THR A 206 -8.26 -17.31 9.64
N LYS A 207 -9.22 -18.17 9.33
CA LYS A 207 -10.58 -17.78 8.95
C LYS A 207 -11.45 -17.63 10.20
N ILE A 208 -11.93 -16.42 10.47
CA ILE A 208 -12.73 -16.05 11.63
C ILE A 208 -14.16 -15.76 11.16
N PRO A 209 -15.18 -16.52 11.62
CA PRO A 209 -16.57 -16.19 11.34
C PRO A 209 -16.93 -14.82 11.93
N LYS A 210 -17.67 -13.98 11.21
CA LYS A 210 -18.07 -12.64 11.69
C LYS A 210 -18.94 -12.69 12.94
N ASN A 211 -19.70 -13.77 13.14
CA ASN A 211 -20.48 -13.99 14.36
C ASN A 211 -19.61 -14.33 15.60
N ASP A 212 -18.36 -14.76 15.39
CA ASP A 212 -17.38 -15.02 16.47
C ASP A 212 -16.45 -13.81 16.73
N LEU A 213 -16.44 -12.86 15.81
CA LEU A 213 -15.59 -11.67 15.88
C LEU A 213 -16.18 -10.64 16.86
N VAL A 214 -15.38 -10.25 17.87
CA VAL A 214 -15.72 -9.18 18.82
C VAL A 214 -15.27 -7.83 18.28
N SER A 215 -14.05 -7.78 17.74
CA SER A 215 -13.50 -6.56 17.14
C SER A 215 -12.49 -6.87 16.04
N LEU A 216 -12.42 -5.99 15.06
CA LEU A 216 -11.40 -5.96 14.01
C LEU A 216 -10.91 -4.52 13.91
N VAL A 217 -9.73 -4.26 14.44
CA VAL A 217 -9.18 -2.91 14.55
C VAL A 217 -7.88 -2.83 13.77
N SER A 218 -7.76 -1.80 12.94
CA SER A 218 -6.51 -1.50 12.24
C SER A 218 -5.47 -0.92 13.22
N THR A 219 -4.22 -1.30 13.02
CA THR A 219 -3.09 -0.67 13.73
C THR A 219 -2.61 0.61 13.03
N GLY A 220 -3.04 0.84 11.78
CA GLY A 220 -2.52 1.91 10.92
C GLY A 220 -1.07 1.68 10.46
N ARG A 221 -0.53 0.48 10.64
CA ARG A 221 0.87 0.15 10.33
C ARG A 221 0.97 -0.95 9.29
N SER A 222 2.07 -0.94 8.58
CA SER A 222 2.45 -2.00 7.66
C SER A 222 2.79 -3.29 8.39
N LEU A 223 2.55 -4.44 7.75
CA LEU A 223 3.12 -5.72 8.18
C LEU A 223 4.64 -5.75 7.97
N MET A 224 5.17 -4.95 7.03
CA MET A 224 6.61 -4.84 6.83
C MET A 224 7.24 -4.15 8.04
N PRO A 225 8.26 -4.76 8.68
CA PRO A 225 8.87 -4.19 9.88
C PRO A 225 9.67 -2.94 9.56
N GLU A 226 9.70 -1.99 10.49
CA GLU A 226 10.67 -0.90 10.50
C GLU A 226 12.02 -1.40 11.02
N GLY A 227 13.09 -0.68 10.70
CA GLY A 227 14.41 -0.93 11.29
C GLY A 227 15.30 -1.84 10.45
N LEU A 228 14.97 -2.08 9.18
CA LEU A 228 15.80 -2.89 8.27
C LEU A 228 17.21 -2.32 8.06
N GLU A 229 17.43 -1.04 8.37
CA GLU A 229 18.76 -0.43 8.40
C GLU A 229 19.70 -1.02 9.46
N SER A 230 19.21 -1.79 10.39
CA SER A 230 20.04 -2.52 11.37
C SER A 230 20.68 -3.78 10.78
N VAL A 231 20.09 -4.33 9.72
CA VAL A 231 20.54 -5.57 9.06
C VAL A 231 21.02 -5.34 7.61
N ILE A 232 20.68 -4.19 7.01
CA ILE A 232 21.12 -3.79 5.67
C ILE A 232 21.89 -2.48 5.81
N SER A 233 23.21 -2.56 5.73
CA SER A 233 24.08 -1.39 5.86
C SER A 233 23.99 -0.43 4.67
N ILE A 234 24.46 0.81 4.84
CA ILE A 234 24.53 1.81 3.76
C ILE A 234 25.36 1.29 2.56
N GLN A 235 26.38 0.49 2.81
CA GLN A 235 27.24 -0.08 1.77
C GLN A 235 26.54 -1.17 0.97
N GLN A 236 25.62 -1.90 1.59
CA GLN A 236 24.86 -2.99 0.97
C GLN A 236 23.59 -2.52 0.25
N MET A 237 23.07 -1.35 0.61
CA MET A 237 21.84 -0.82 0.02
C MET A 237 21.91 -0.66 -1.51
N PRO A 238 23.00 -0.15 -2.13
CA PRO A 238 23.12 -0.10 -3.58
C PRO A 238 22.98 -1.47 -4.25
N ASP A 239 23.57 -2.52 -3.66
CA ASP A 239 23.49 -3.88 -4.19
C ASP A 239 22.04 -4.37 -4.19
N LEU A 240 21.33 -4.18 -3.07
CA LEU A 240 19.92 -4.54 -2.96
C LEU A 240 19.07 -3.77 -3.98
N LEU A 241 19.21 -2.46 -4.08
CA LEU A 241 18.49 -1.63 -5.05
C LEU A 241 18.75 -2.05 -6.49
N ALA A 242 20.00 -2.37 -6.84
CA ALA A 242 20.37 -2.85 -8.17
C ALA A 242 19.66 -4.17 -8.54
N TYR A 243 19.48 -5.07 -7.57
CA TYR A 243 18.74 -6.31 -7.80
C TYR A 243 17.22 -6.04 -7.93
N LEU A 244 16.65 -5.23 -7.04
CA LEU A 244 15.22 -4.92 -7.05
C LEU A 244 14.74 -4.25 -8.34
N GLN A 245 15.59 -3.44 -8.96
CA GLN A 245 15.26 -2.72 -10.19
C GLN A 245 15.23 -3.63 -11.43
N VAL A 246 16.11 -4.61 -11.51
CA VAL A 246 16.32 -5.44 -12.71
C VAL A 246 15.52 -6.74 -12.69
N ALA A 247 15.31 -7.28 -11.50
CA ALA A 247 14.51 -8.49 -11.35
C ALA A 247 13.07 -8.23 -11.84
N GLY A 248 12.61 -9.03 -12.79
CA GLY A 248 11.29 -8.88 -13.44
C GLY A 248 11.28 -8.12 -14.75
N GLU A 249 12.41 -7.65 -15.28
CA GLU A 249 12.51 -7.06 -16.64
C GLU A 249 12.28 -8.07 -17.78
N LYS A 250 12.29 -9.36 -17.52
CA LYS A 250 11.84 -10.34 -18.52
C LYS A 250 10.34 -10.19 -18.73
N ARG A 251 9.94 -9.27 -19.61
CA ARG A 251 8.63 -9.34 -20.27
C ARG A 251 8.48 -10.78 -20.77
N LYS A 252 7.41 -11.46 -20.37
CA LYS A 252 7.01 -12.68 -21.06
C LYS A 252 6.73 -12.28 -22.51
N GLU A 253 7.68 -12.47 -23.37
CA GLU A 253 7.42 -12.48 -24.81
C GLU A 253 6.53 -13.68 -25.09
N PHE A 254 5.27 -13.44 -25.22
CA PHE A 254 4.37 -14.43 -25.79
C PHE A 254 4.72 -14.49 -27.30
N LYS A 255 5.57 -15.43 -27.67
CA LYS A 255 5.78 -15.76 -29.07
C LYS A 255 4.39 -16.01 -29.66
N ASN A 256 3.99 -15.23 -30.63
CA ASN A 256 2.69 -15.22 -31.32
C ASN A 256 1.61 -14.24 -30.80
N ASN A 257 1.88 -13.38 -29.86
CA ASN A 257 0.96 -12.27 -29.55
C ASN A 257 1.39 -11.00 -30.28
N GLN A 258 1.41 -11.07 -31.62
CA GLN A 258 1.35 -9.85 -32.43
C GLN A 258 -0.13 -9.44 -32.44
N PRO A 259 -0.49 -8.24 -31.93
CA PRO A 259 -1.82 -7.71 -32.18
C PRO A 259 -1.97 -7.65 -33.70
N ALA A 260 -2.96 -8.38 -34.24
CA ALA A 260 -3.35 -8.21 -35.61
C ALA A 260 -3.74 -6.73 -35.79
N LEU A 261 -2.90 -5.96 -36.46
CA LEU A 261 -3.29 -4.65 -36.93
C LEU A 261 -4.48 -4.93 -37.85
N LEU A 262 -5.67 -4.54 -37.42
CA LEU A 262 -6.81 -4.49 -38.32
C LEU A 262 -6.40 -3.58 -39.46
N ASP A 263 -6.13 -4.19 -40.63
CA ASP A 263 -5.88 -3.46 -41.84
C ASP A 263 -7.18 -2.77 -42.22
N THR A 264 -7.27 -1.48 -41.92
CA THR A 264 -8.42 -0.64 -42.28
C THR A 264 -8.32 -0.14 -43.70
N SER A 265 -7.40 -0.66 -44.52
CA SER A 265 -7.18 -0.23 -45.90
C SER A 265 -8.15 -0.86 -46.91
N GLU A 266 -8.93 -1.87 -46.55
CA GLU A 266 -10.02 -2.34 -47.39
C GLU A 266 -11.27 -1.48 -47.21
N LYS A 267 -11.25 -0.30 -47.82
CA LYS A 267 -12.45 0.35 -48.30
C LYS A 267 -12.80 -0.27 -49.66
N GLY A 268 -13.69 -1.20 -49.62
CA GLY A 268 -14.39 -1.65 -50.78
C GLY A 268 -15.83 -1.17 -50.73
N ILE A 269 -16.14 -0.18 -51.64
CA ILE A 269 -17.45 0.18 -52.20
C ILE A 269 -18.53 0.67 -51.26
#